data_7458bf1544aab97483f7f19f37aaeedf
#
_entry.id   7458bf1544aab97483f7f19f37aaeedf
#
_cell.length_a   1.000
_cell.length_b   1.000
_cell.length_c   1.000
_cell.angle_alpha   90.00
_cell.angle_beta   90.00
_cell.angle_gamma   90.00
#
_symmetry.space_group_name_H-M   'P 1'
#
loop_
_entity.id
_entity.type
_entity.pdbx_description
1 polymer ?
#
loop_
_entity_poly.entity_id
_entity_poly.type
_entity_poly.pdbx_seq_one_letter_code
_entity_poly.pdbx_strand_id
1 'polypeptide(L)'
;MISDSHSIARKRVVHKGGVIMAVKRALISVSDKTGVVDFARGLHELGVEIISTGGTMKAIADAGIPVKSVSEVTGFPEMMDGRVKTLHPMIHGGILAIRDNPEHVKAMKEHGITGIDLVAVNLYPFRETIAKPDVTRAEAIENIDIGGPSMVRAAAKNYKYVAVVVDPKQYDDILERIKNDQLTDEFRLDLSRKAFLHTGLYDCAIADYLTKQVNGDNDTLPDIYSMAYVKLQDLRYGENPHQKAAFYKDPEATGGIAAAKQLHGKELSYNNIVDMEAAWDLACEWKDQPACVIVKHTNPCGTALGSTALEAFQRAFDADSKSA
;
A
#
# COMPACT_ATOMS: atom_id res chain seq x y z
N MET A 1 -49.61 23.32 -14.28
CA MET A 1 -49.34 22.26 -13.29
C MET A 1 -47.84 22.08 -13.28
N ILE A 2 -47.21 22.62 -12.24
CA ILE A 2 -45.76 22.72 -12.04
C ILE A 2 -45.37 21.46 -11.29
N SER A 3 -44.47 20.64 -11.84
CA SER A 3 -43.92 19.49 -11.16
C SER A 3 -42.64 19.94 -10.42
N ASP A 4 -42.74 19.95 -9.11
CA ASP A 4 -41.63 20.18 -8.20
C ASP A 4 -40.54 19.11 -8.29
N SER A 5 -39.38 19.48 -8.78
CA SER A 5 -38.17 18.69 -8.66
C SER A 5 -37.58 18.88 -7.26
N HIS A 6 -37.86 17.94 -6.36
CA HIS A 6 -37.25 17.92 -5.03
C HIS A 6 -35.75 17.58 -5.12
N SER A 7 -34.92 18.60 -5.18
CA SER A 7 -33.50 18.49 -4.87
C SER A 7 -33.35 18.23 -3.37
N ILE A 8 -33.11 16.96 -3.01
CA ILE A 8 -32.78 16.59 -1.64
C ILE A 8 -31.35 17.04 -1.36
N ALA A 9 -31.21 18.28 -0.88
CA ALA A 9 -29.97 18.76 -0.28
C ALA A 9 -29.78 18.02 1.07
N ARG A 10 -28.97 16.96 1.09
CA ARG A 10 -28.55 16.34 2.35
C ARG A 10 -27.78 17.38 3.16
N LYS A 11 -28.39 17.86 4.26
CA LYS A 11 -27.78 18.75 5.23
C LYS A 11 -26.56 18.07 5.88
N ARG A 12 -25.47 18.81 6.04
CA ARG A 12 -24.33 18.40 6.88
C ARG A 12 -24.85 18.06 8.28
N VAL A 13 -24.80 16.79 8.65
CA VAL A 13 -25.11 16.34 10.01
C VAL A 13 -23.81 16.37 10.80
N VAL A 14 -23.76 17.22 11.83
CA VAL A 14 -22.62 17.28 12.76
C VAL A 14 -22.91 16.30 13.88
N HIS A 15 -22.25 15.15 13.87
CA HIS A 15 -22.19 14.24 15.01
C HIS A 15 -21.01 14.59 15.93
N LYS A 16 -21.03 14.14 17.19
CA LYS A 16 -20.00 14.36 18.23
C LYS A 16 -18.57 13.87 17.86
N GLY A 17 -18.27 13.60 16.60
CA GLY A 17 -16.99 13.10 16.07
C GLY A 17 -16.53 13.76 14.76
N GLY A 18 -16.94 15.02 14.47
CA GLY A 18 -16.42 15.72 13.28
C GLY A 18 -17.39 15.80 12.09
N VAL A 19 -16.98 16.52 11.04
CA VAL A 19 -17.77 16.73 9.82
C VAL A 19 -17.76 15.47 8.95
N ILE A 20 -18.94 14.89 8.73
CA ILE A 20 -19.11 13.77 7.80
C ILE A 20 -19.06 14.31 6.37
N MET A 21 -18.30 13.64 5.52
CA MET A 21 -18.13 14.01 4.13
C MET A 21 -19.02 13.13 3.22
N ALA A 22 -19.90 13.77 2.46
CA ALA A 22 -20.61 13.06 1.40
C ALA A 22 -19.73 12.91 0.17
N VAL A 23 -19.52 11.69 -0.31
CA VAL A 23 -18.80 11.40 -1.56
C VAL A 23 -19.78 11.55 -2.72
N LYS A 24 -19.47 12.44 -3.66
CA LYS A 24 -20.28 12.68 -4.87
C LYS A 24 -19.53 12.32 -6.14
N ARG A 25 -18.22 12.41 -6.14
CA ARG A 25 -17.37 12.15 -7.29
C ARG A 25 -16.10 11.41 -6.86
N ALA A 26 -15.82 10.30 -7.53
CA ALA A 26 -14.65 9.48 -7.33
C ALA A 26 -13.76 9.45 -8.58
N LEU A 27 -12.44 9.55 -8.39
CA LEU A 27 -11.43 9.27 -9.40
C LEU A 27 -10.83 7.90 -9.11
N ILE A 28 -10.91 6.97 -10.07
CA ILE A 28 -10.39 5.62 -9.94
C ILE A 28 -9.37 5.37 -11.04
N SER A 29 -8.12 5.13 -10.68
CA SER A 29 -7.03 4.82 -11.60
C SER A 29 -6.07 3.84 -10.94
N VAL A 30 -6.19 2.56 -11.26
CA VAL A 30 -5.47 1.48 -10.57
C VAL A 30 -4.70 0.60 -11.55
N SER A 31 -3.48 0.23 -11.17
CA SER A 31 -2.68 -0.79 -11.86
C SER A 31 -3.17 -2.18 -11.49
N ASP A 32 -3.20 -2.51 -10.20
CA ASP A 32 -3.88 -3.71 -9.68
C ASP A 32 -5.40 -3.49 -9.67
N LYS A 33 -6.08 -4.25 -10.51
CA LYS A 33 -7.54 -4.15 -10.74
C LYS A 33 -8.35 -5.09 -9.84
N THR A 34 -7.74 -5.71 -8.85
CA THR A 34 -8.42 -6.59 -7.91
C THR A 34 -9.58 -5.84 -7.23
N GLY A 35 -10.80 -6.36 -7.39
CA GLY A 35 -12.02 -5.82 -6.78
C GLY A 35 -12.49 -4.45 -7.30
N VAL A 36 -11.80 -3.83 -8.29
CA VAL A 36 -12.12 -2.47 -8.74
C VAL A 36 -13.51 -2.35 -9.39
N VAL A 37 -13.98 -3.39 -10.08
CA VAL A 37 -15.31 -3.40 -10.73
C VAL A 37 -16.41 -3.40 -9.67
N ASP A 38 -16.30 -4.23 -8.65
CA ASP A 38 -17.28 -4.30 -7.57
C ASP A 38 -17.27 -3.02 -6.73
N PHE A 39 -16.09 -2.46 -6.49
CA PHE A 39 -15.93 -1.16 -5.84
C PHE A 39 -16.61 -0.04 -6.64
N ALA A 40 -16.37 0.03 -7.95
CA ALA A 40 -17.02 1.01 -8.84
C ALA A 40 -18.54 0.82 -8.88
N ARG A 41 -19.02 -0.42 -8.90
CA ARG A 41 -20.45 -0.74 -8.83
C ARG A 41 -21.07 -0.23 -7.53
N GLY A 42 -20.46 -0.51 -6.40
CA GLY A 42 -20.93 -0.04 -5.11
C GLY A 42 -20.96 1.48 -5.00
N LEU A 43 -19.96 2.17 -5.53
CA LEU A 43 -19.94 3.64 -5.61
C LEU A 43 -21.08 4.18 -6.50
N HIS A 44 -21.28 3.57 -7.67
CA HIS A 44 -22.37 3.96 -8.58
C HIS A 44 -23.76 3.78 -7.94
N GLU A 45 -23.99 2.66 -7.26
CA GLU A 45 -25.25 2.38 -6.54
C GLU A 45 -25.50 3.40 -5.41
N LEU A 46 -24.43 3.95 -4.83
CA LEU A 46 -24.50 5.04 -3.85
C LEU A 46 -24.65 6.44 -4.49
N GLY A 47 -24.78 6.51 -5.82
CA GLY A 47 -24.98 7.75 -6.57
C GLY A 47 -23.71 8.57 -6.78
N VAL A 48 -22.52 7.94 -6.68
CA VAL A 48 -21.24 8.59 -6.90
C VAL A 48 -20.90 8.61 -8.39
N GLU A 49 -20.56 9.77 -8.93
CA GLU A 49 -20.01 9.90 -10.28
C GLU A 49 -18.60 9.36 -10.33
N ILE A 50 -18.29 8.51 -11.32
CA ILE A 50 -16.98 7.89 -11.46
C ILE A 50 -16.22 8.52 -12.63
N ILE A 51 -14.99 8.94 -12.35
CA ILE A 51 -14.00 9.37 -13.35
C ILE A 51 -12.88 8.35 -13.37
N SER A 52 -12.41 7.98 -14.55
CA SER A 52 -11.33 7.00 -14.67
C SER A 52 -10.49 7.23 -15.93
N THR A 53 -9.40 6.47 -16.07
CA THR A 53 -8.46 6.55 -17.20
C THR A 53 -7.97 5.17 -17.61
N GLY A 54 -7.54 5.05 -18.86
CA GLY A 54 -6.84 3.89 -19.39
C GLY A 54 -7.56 2.55 -19.18
N GLY A 55 -6.82 1.53 -18.80
CA GLY A 55 -7.35 0.17 -18.61
C GLY A 55 -8.33 0.04 -17.44
N THR A 56 -8.27 0.92 -16.43
CA THR A 56 -9.25 0.95 -15.34
C THR A 56 -10.62 1.40 -15.84
N MET A 57 -10.65 2.48 -16.63
CA MET A 57 -11.87 2.96 -17.25
C MET A 57 -12.52 1.88 -18.12
N LYS A 58 -11.70 1.20 -18.95
CA LYS A 58 -12.19 0.11 -19.80
C LYS A 58 -12.83 -1.01 -18.98
N ALA A 59 -12.18 -1.46 -17.91
CA ALA A 59 -12.71 -2.53 -17.06
C ALA A 59 -14.05 -2.16 -16.41
N ILE A 60 -14.21 -0.90 -15.98
CA ILE A 60 -15.45 -0.38 -15.37
C ILE A 60 -16.55 -0.28 -16.44
N ALA A 61 -16.24 0.27 -17.63
CA ALA A 61 -17.18 0.42 -18.72
C ALA A 61 -17.65 -0.94 -19.30
N ASP A 62 -16.73 -1.90 -19.49
CA ASP A 62 -17.02 -3.26 -19.96
C ASP A 62 -17.97 -4.01 -19.00
N ALA A 63 -17.97 -3.64 -17.71
CA ALA A 63 -18.91 -4.15 -16.71
C ALA A 63 -20.27 -3.43 -16.69
N GLY A 64 -20.51 -2.52 -17.64
CA GLY A 64 -21.76 -1.77 -17.77
C GLY A 64 -21.96 -0.67 -16.73
N ILE A 65 -20.91 -0.23 -16.05
CA ILE A 65 -20.98 0.82 -15.03
C ILE A 65 -20.67 2.17 -15.69
N PRO A 66 -21.55 3.19 -15.51
CA PRO A 66 -21.31 4.54 -16.03
C PRO A 66 -19.99 5.12 -15.49
N VAL A 67 -19.13 5.53 -16.40
CA VAL A 67 -17.82 6.12 -16.07
C VAL A 67 -17.45 7.17 -17.09
N LYS A 68 -16.90 8.31 -16.64
CA LYS A 68 -16.37 9.36 -17.50
C LYS A 68 -14.85 9.21 -17.64
N SER A 69 -14.32 9.49 -18.83
CA SER A 69 -12.88 9.58 -18.99
C SER A 69 -12.33 10.88 -18.40
N VAL A 70 -11.05 10.84 -18.00
CA VAL A 70 -10.34 12.06 -17.60
C VAL A 70 -10.32 13.08 -18.75
N SER A 71 -10.19 12.65 -20.00
CA SER A 71 -10.20 13.53 -21.17
C SER A 71 -11.55 14.24 -21.38
N GLU A 72 -12.67 13.59 -21.07
CA GLU A 72 -13.98 14.26 -21.08
C GLU A 72 -14.11 15.33 -19.99
N VAL A 73 -13.51 15.08 -18.84
CA VAL A 73 -13.54 16.04 -17.71
C VAL A 73 -12.63 17.23 -17.95
N THR A 74 -11.46 16.99 -18.53
CA THR A 74 -10.44 18.03 -18.75
C THR A 74 -10.65 18.79 -20.06
N GLY A 75 -11.36 18.21 -21.03
CA GLY A 75 -11.41 18.71 -22.40
C GLY A 75 -10.06 18.61 -23.13
N PHE A 76 -9.10 17.85 -22.58
CA PHE A 76 -7.75 17.74 -23.08
C PHE A 76 -7.41 16.27 -23.39
N PRO A 77 -6.83 15.98 -24.58
CA PRO A 77 -6.48 14.62 -24.96
C PRO A 77 -5.32 14.07 -24.13
N GLU A 78 -5.28 12.75 -24.00
CA GLU A 78 -4.10 12.04 -23.54
C GLU A 78 -2.94 12.24 -24.53
N MET A 79 -1.73 12.50 -24.03
CA MET A 79 -0.57 12.80 -24.86
C MET A 79 0.65 11.97 -24.46
N MET A 80 1.66 11.94 -25.36
CA MET A 80 2.96 11.34 -25.10
C MET A 80 2.84 9.89 -24.65
N ASP A 81 2.08 9.11 -25.43
CA ASP A 81 1.80 7.69 -25.16
C ASP A 81 1.23 7.42 -23.76
N GLY A 82 0.45 8.40 -23.25
CA GLY A 82 -0.21 8.29 -21.95
C GLY A 82 0.60 8.78 -20.77
N ARG A 83 1.79 9.32 -20.96
CA ARG A 83 2.58 9.92 -19.87
C ARG A 83 1.92 11.16 -19.27
N VAL A 84 1.09 11.86 -20.03
CA VAL A 84 0.33 13.03 -19.59
C VAL A 84 -1.16 12.77 -19.78
N LYS A 85 -1.87 12.54 -18.67
CA LYS A 85 -3.33 12.29 -18.60
C LYS A 85 -3.97 13.09 -17.47
N THR A 86 -3.53 12.80 -16.24
CA THR A 86 -4.14 13.27 -15.00
C THR A 86 -3.46 14.51 -14.44
N LEU A 87 -2.28 14.87 -14.93
CA LEU A 87 -1.54 16.08 -14.54
C LEU A 87 -2.19 17.32 -15.18
N HIS A 88 -3.39 17.66 -14.74
CA HIS A 88 -4.19 18.74 -15.30
C HIS A 88 -4.86 19.55 -14.17
N PRO A 89 -4.97 20.90 -14.30
CA PRO A 89 -5.61 21.75 -13.29
C PRO A 89 -7.03 21.34 -12.94
N MET A 90 -7.83 20.85 -13.91
CA MET A 90 -9.19 20.37 -13.67
C MET A 90 -9.24 19.18 -12.70
N ILE A 91 -8.25 18.30 -12.76
CA ILE A 91 -8.15 17.13 -11.88
C ILE A 91 -7.54 17.55 -10.53
N HIS A 92 -6.34 18.15 -10.54
CA HIS A 92 -5.64 18.52 -9.31
C HIS A 92 -6.34 19.65 -8.55
N GLY A 93 -6.99 20.58 -9.23
CA GLY A 93 -7.85 21.59 -8.61
C GLY A 93 -9.06 20.95 -7.92
N GLY A 94 -9.67 19.95 -8.55
CA GLY A 94 -10.78 19.19 -7.94
C GLY A 94 -10.37 18.42 -6.67
N ILE A 95 -9.11 17.94 -6.61
CA ILE A 95 -8.55 17.22 -5.46
C ILE A 95 -8.08 18.21 -4.37
N LEU A 96 -7.35 19.26 -4.73
CA LEU A 96 -6.63 20.12 -3.79
C LEU A 96 -7.45 21.28 -3.23
N ALA A 97 -8.62 21.59 -3.82
CA ALA A 97 -9.44 22.70 -3.36
C ALA A 97 -9.90 22.54 -1.90
N ILE A 98 -9.62 23.56 -1.09
CA ILE A 98 -10.14 23.70 0.28
C ILE A 98 -11.58 24.22 0.16
N ARG A 99 -12.55 23.38 0.42
CA ARG A 99 -13.97 23.64 0.11
C ARG A 99 -14.66 24.58 1.08
N ASP A 100 -14.01 24.89 2.20
CA ASP A 100 -14.44 25.91 3.17
C ASP A 100 -13.76 27.27 2.92
N ASN A 101 -12.84 27.36 1.93
CA ASN A 101 -12.21 28.63 1.55
C ASN A 101 -13.01 29.29 0.40
N PRO A 102 -13.59 30.49 0.61
CA PRO A 102 -14.41 31.17 -0.41
C PRO A 102 -13.65 31.46 -1.72
N GLU A 103 -12.36 31.80 -1.63
CA GLU A 103 -11.51 32.08 -2.81
C GLU A 103 -11.29 30.82 -3.64
N HIS A 104 -11.07 29.66 -2.98
CA HIS A 104 -10.96 28.40 -3.70
C HIS A 104 -12.29 28.02 -4.38
N VAL A 105 -13.40 28.20 -3.69
CA VAL A 105 -14.74 27.94 -4.25
C VAL A 105 -15.04 28.85 -5.44
N LYS A 106 -14.63 30.14 -5.35
CA LYS A 106 -14.74 31.09 -6.43
C LYS A 106 -13.92 30.66 -7.64
N ALA A 107 -12.63 30.35 -7.44
CA ALA A 107 -11.74 29.87 -8.50
C ALA A 107 -12.26 28.57 -9.16
N MET A 108 -12.78 27.63 -8.38
CA MET A 108 -13.40 26.42 -8.93
C MET A 108 -14.57 26.76 -9.88
N LYS A 109 -15.43 27.70 -9.50
CA LYS A 109 -16.55 28.14 -10.33
C LYS A 109 -16.07 28.84 -11.61
N GLU A 110 -15.13 29.77 -11.49
CA GLU A 110 -14.58 30.53 -12.61
C GLU A 110 -13.92 29.64 -13.66
N HIS A 111 -13.28 28.57 -13.22
CA HIS A 111 -12.56 27.64 -14.11
C HIS A 111 -13.33 26.35 -14.40
N GLY A 112 -14.59 26.22 -13.99
CA GLY A 112 -15.41 25.02 -14.24
C GLY A 112 -14.91 23.76 -13.52
N ILE A 113 -14.13 23.92 -12.43
CA ILE A 113 -13.56 22.79 -11.68
C ILE A 113 -14.61 22.21 -10.75
N THR A 114 -14.86 20.90 -10.87
CA THR A 114 -15.73 20.16 -9.95
C THR A 114 -14.89 19.38 -8.96
N GLY A 115 -15.30 19.40 -7.68
CA GLY A 115 -14.57 18.69 -6.61
C GLY A 115 -14.57 17.18 -6.81
N ILE A 116 -13.45 16.55 -6.45
CA ILE A 116 -13.27 15.09 -6.37
C ILE A 116 -13.20 14.74 -4.89
N ASP A 117 -14.08 13.84 -4.43
CA ASP A 117 -14.27 13.52 -3.02
C ASP A 117 -13.56 12.24 -2.60
N LEU A 118 -13.30 11.37 -3.58
CA LEU A 118 -12.58 10.12 -3.37
C LEU A 118 -11.57 9.90 -4.51
N VAL A 119 -10.36 9.47 -4.14
CA VAL A 119 -9.29 9.09 -5.07
C VAL A 119 -8.87 7.66 -4.74
N ALA A 120 -9.14 6.71 -5.63
CA ALA A 120 -8.70 5.33 -5.52
C ALA A 120 -7.60 5.08 -6.56
N VAL A 121 -6.35 5.00 -6.10
CA VAL A 121 -5.17 4.87 -6.95
C VAL A 121 -4.17 3.95 -6.29
N ASN A 122 -3.76 2.90 -6.98
CA ASN A 122 -2.54 2.17 -6.67
C ASN A 122 -1.52 2.35 -7.82
N LEU A 123 -0.25 2.23 -7.47
CA LEU A 123 0.84 2.61 -8.37
C LEU A 123 1.23 1.46 -9.32
N TYR A 124 1.99 1.76 -10.34
CA TYR A 124 2.57 0.75 -11.22
C TYR A 124 3.44 -0.22 -10.42
N PRO A 125 3.48 -1.52 -10.80
CA PRO A 125 4.19 -2.56 -10.06
C PRO A 125 5.72 -2.47 -10.31
N PHE A 126 6.35 -1.38 -9.84
CA PHE A 126 7.77 -1.13 -10.07
C PHE A 126 8.65 -2.24 -9.50
N ARG A 127 8.36 -2.69 -8.25
CA ARG A 127 9.11 -3.77 -7.59
C ARG A 127 9.05 -5.08 -8.36
N GLU A 128 7.86 -5.46 -8.82
CA GLU A 128 7.64 -6.67 -9.62
C GLU A 128 8.31 -6.54 -10.99
N THR A 129 8.38 -5.33 -11.53
CA THR A 129 9.08 -5.08 -12.80
C THR A 129 10.58 -5.25 -12.66
N ILE A 130 11.20 -4.65 -11.65
CA ILE A 130 12.65 -4.77 -11.43
C ILE A 130 13.11 -6.14 -10.92
N ALA A 131 12.18 -6.94 -10.39
CA ALA A 131 12.46 -8.32 -9.96
C ALA A 131 12.56 -9.31 -11.13
N LYS A 132 12.19 -8.93 -12.36
CA LYS A 132 12.32 -9.79 -13.54
C LYS A 132 13.79 -9.98 -13.92
N PRO A 133 14.24 -11.21 -14.22
CA PRO A 133 15.65 -11.47 -14.51
C PRO A 133 16.22 -10.67 -15.69
N ASP A 134 15.39 -10.43 -16.71
CA ASP A 134 15.81 -9.83 -17.99
C ASP A 134 15.33 -8.37 -18.13
N VAL A 135 14.93 -7.70 -17.05
CA VAL A 135 14.46 -6.33 -17.12
C VAL A 135 15.58 -5.39 -17.56
N THR A 136 15.32 -4.61 -18.58
CA THR A 136 16.23 -3.55 -18.99
C THR A 136 16.05 -2.30 -18.14
N ARG A 137 17.11 -1.48 -18.01
CA ARG A 137 17.02 -0.20 -17.32
C ARG A 137 15.94 0.72 -17.94
N ALA A 138 15.79 0.67 -19.27
CA ALA A 138 14.79 1.46 -19.97
C ALA A 138 13.36 1.04 -19.57
N GLU A 139 13.09 -0.25 -19.49
CA GLU A 139 11.79 -0.78 -19.03
C GLU A 139 11.52 -0.44 -17.57
N ALA A 140 12.53 -0.55 -16.71
CA ALA A 140 12.39 -0.15 -15.31
C ALA A 140 12.02 1.33 -15.19
N ILE A 141 12.72 2.23 -15.90
CA ILE A 141 12.43 3.68 -15.90
C ILE A 141 11.03 3.97 -16.46
N GLU A 142 10.60 3.29 -17.53
CA GLU A 142 9.26 3.51 -18.10
C GLU A 142 8.13 3.07 -17.15
N ASN A 143 8.41 2.15 -16.22
CA ASN A 143 7.47 1.72 -15.19
C ASN A 143 7.47 2.59 -13.91
N ILE A 144 8.16 3.73 -13.92
CA ILE A 144 8.04 4.72 -12.85
C ILE A 144 6.74 5.52 -13.06
N ASP A 145 5.81 5.35 -12.14
CA ASP A 145 4.53 6.08 -12.14
C ASP A 145 4.73 7.52 -11.64
N ILE A 146 4.32 8.49 -12.44
CA ILE A 146 4.34 9.91 -12.09
C ILE A 146 2.96 10.41 -11.70
N GLY A 147 1.95 10.08 -12.50
CA GLY A 147 0.58 10.57 -12.30
C GLY A 147 -0.09 10.01 -11.06
N GLY A 148 0.09 8.72 -10.78
CA GLY A 148 -0.43 8.05 -9.62
C GLY A 148 0.04 8.67 -8.31
N PRO A 149 1.35 8.74 -8.04
CA PRO A 149 1.89 9.39 -6.83
C PRO A 149 1.44 10.84 -6.68
N SER A 150 1.36 11.59 -7.78
CA SER A 150 0.89 12.99 -7.75
C SER A 150 -0.54 13.10 -7.24
N MET A 151 -1.46 12.28 -7.75
CA MET A 151 -2.87 12.24 -7.31
C MET A 151 -3.00 11.76 -5.86
N VAL A 152 -2.28 10.68 -5.49
CA VAL A 152 -2.28 10.12 -4.14
C VAL A 152 -1.82 11.16 -3.12
N ARG A 153 -0.69 11.82 -3.38
CA ARG A 153 -0.13 12.86 -2.49
C ARG A 153 -1.04 14.08 -2.40
N ALA A 154 -1.65 14.51 -3.52
CA ALA A 154 -2.61 15.61 -3.53
C ALA A 154 -3.85 15.30 -2.68
N ALA A 155 -4.43 14.12 -2.84
CA ALA A 155 -5.58 13.67 -2.07
C ALA A 155 -5.25 13.50 -0.58
N ALA A 156 -4.10 12.86 -0.27
CA ALA A 156 -3.63 12.68 1.09
C ALA A 156 -3.39 14.01 1.81
N LYS A 157 -2.77 15.00 1.15
CA LYS A 157 -2.61 16.35 1.69
C LYS A 157 -3.95 17.01 2.00
N ASN A 158 -4.96 16.76 1.19
CA ASN A 158 -6.28 17.36 1.32
C ASN A 158 -7.30 16.41 1.98
N TYR A 159 -6.85 15.50 2.85
CA TYR A 159 -7.66 14.45 3.49
C TYR A 159 -8.95 14.96 4.14
N LYS A 160 -8.96 16.20 4.55
CA LYS A 160 -10.15 16.85 5.14
C LYS A 160 -11.35 16.87 4.19
N TYR A 161 -11.08 16.87 2.88
CA TYR A 161 -12.09 16.97 1.82
C TYR A 161 -12.05 15.81 0.83
N VAL A 162 -11.06 14.94 0.90
CA VAL A 162 -10.86 13.82 -0.03
C VAL A 162 -10.48 12.55 0.71
N ALA A 163 -11.22 11.47 0.47
CA ALA A 163 -10.80 10.15 0.92
C ALA A 163 -9.82 9.56 -0.12
N VAL A 164 -8.64 9.10 0.32
CA VAL A 164 -7.64 8.48 -0.54
C VAL A 164 -7.49 7.00 -0.22
N VAL A 165 -7.62 6.15 -1.23
CA VAL A 165 -7.59 4.68 -1.11
C VAL A 165 -6.49 4.14 -2.02
N VAL A 166 -5.52 3.43 -1.44
CA VAL A 166 -4.34 2.91 -2.17
C VAL A 166 -4.25 1.38 -2.15
N ASP A 167 -5.07 0.72 -1.35
CA ASP A 167 -5.08 -0.75 -1.21
C ASP A 167 -6.47 -1.31 -1.55
N PRO A 168 -6.60 -2.24 -2.51
CA PRO A 168 -7.86 -2.90 -2.85
C PRO A 168 -8.58 -3.54 -1.65
N LYS A 169 -7.84 -4.00 -0.64
CA LYS A 169 -8.41 -4.58 0.59
C LYS A 169 -9.26 -3.61 1.40
N GLN A 170 -9.20 -2.31 1.10
CA GLN A 170 -9.97 -1.28 1.80
C GLN A 170 -11.32 -1.01 1.12
N TYR A 171 -11.59 -1.54 -0.08
CA TYR A 171 -12.76 -1.17 -0.88
C TYR A 171 -14.08 -1.42 -0.16
N ASP A 172 -14.26 -2.59 0.43
CA ASP A 172 -15.50 -2.95 1.13
C ASP A 172 -15.73 -2.06 2.37
N ASP A 173 -14.69 -1.82 3.19
CA ASP A 173 -14.79 -0.93 4.35
C ASP A 173 -15.12 0.52 3.93
N ILE A 174 -14.55 1.00 2.82
CA ILE A 174 -14.85 2.32 2.27
C ILE A 174 -16.31 2.43 1.83
N LEU A 175 -16.82 1.44 1.08
CA LEU A 175 -18.22 1.41 0.64
C LEU A 175 -19.18 1.40 1.83
N GLU A 176 -18.91 0.56 2.84
CA GLU A 176 -19.73 0.49 4.04
C GLU A 176 -19.75 1.83 4.79
N ARG A 177 -18.59 2.49 4.93
CA ARG A 177 -18.47 3.80 5.58
C ARG A 177 -19.17 4.92 4.80
N ILE A 178 -19.10 4.90 3.46
CA ILE A 178 -19.85 5.87 2.64
C ILE A 178 -21.36 5.67 2.86
N LYS A 179 -21.82 4.43 2.81
CA LYS A 179 -23.24 4.06 3.00
C LYS A 179 -23.79 4.49 4.37
N ASN A 180 -22.98 4.39 5.40
CA ASN A 180 -23.35 4.65 6.80
C ASN A 180 -22.97 6.08 7.28
N ASP A 181 -22.51 6.97 6.39
CA ASP A 181 -22.01 8.30 6.74
C ASP A 181 -20.89 8.27 7.82
N GLN A 182 -19.93 7.33 7.67
CA GLN A 182 -18.85 7.07 8.63
C GLN A 182 -17.44 7.42 8.11
N LEU A 183 -17.33 8.18 7.02
CA LEU A 183 -16.04 8.75 6.58
C LEU A 183 -15.66 9.93 7.48
N THR A 184 -15.31 9.63 8.74
CA THR A 184 -14.91 10.64 9.73
C THR A 184 -13.57 11.30 9.38
N ASP A 185 -13.24 12.41 10.02
CA ASP A 185 -11.97 13.11 9.85
C ASP A 185 -10.78 12.22 10.25
N GLU A 186 -10.90 11.53 11.39
CA GLU A 186 -9.87 10.61 11.90
C GLU A 186 -9.62 9.44 10.94
N PHE A 187 -10.69 8.90 10.36
CA PHE A 187 -10.56 7.82 9.40
C PHE A 187 -9.86 8.29 8.11
N ARG A 188 -10.23 9.47 7.58
CA ARG A 188 -9.56 10.05 6.42
C ARG A 188 -8.11 10.42 6.70
N LEU A 189 -7.78 10.86 7.93
CA LEU A 189 -6.40 11.07 8.35
C LEU A 189 -5.59 9.76 8.33
N ASP A 190 -6.18 8.64 8.76
CA ASP A 190 -5.51 7.34 8.66
C ASP A 190 -5.32 6.89 7.21
N LEU A 191 -6.30 7.13 6.34
CA LEU A 191 -6.13 6.92 4.89
C LEU A 191 -4.99 7.77 4.32
N SER A 192 -4.89 9.04 4.71
CA SER A 192 -3.78 9.94 4.33
C SER A 192 -2.43 9.40 4.77
N ARG A 193 -2.31 8.94 6.02
CA ARG A 193 -1.10 8.28 6.53
C ARG A 193 -0.72 7.06 5.69
N LYS A 194 -1.68 6.19 5.37
CA LYS A 194 -1.46 5.01 4.51
C LYS A 194 -1.01 5.40 3.11
N ALA A 195 -1.60 6.45 2.55
CA ALA A 195 -1.25 6.96 1.22
C ALA A 195 0.19 7.49 1.17
N PHE A 196 0.64 8.26 2.18
CA PHE A 196 2.03 8.71 2.25
C PHE A 196 3.02 7.57 2.50
N LEU A 197 2.64 6.55 3.30
CA LEU A 197 3.45 5.34 3.42
C LEU A 197 3.58 4.61 2.09
N HIS A 198 2.49 4.49 1.34
CA HIS A 198 2.46 3.84 0.02
C HIS A 198 3.41 4.54 -0.98
N THR A 199 3.34 5.86 -1.10
CA THR A 199 4.26 6.62 -1.97
C THR A 199 5.69 6.61 -1.46
N GLY A 200 5.91 6.67 -0.15
CA GLY A 200 7.25 6.60 0.45
C GLY A 200 7.94 5.27 0.19
N LEU A 201 7.22 4.14 0.36
CA LEU A 201 7.71 2.80 0.01
C LEU A 201 8.05 2.67 -1.48
N TYR A 202 7.25 3.30 -2.34
CA TYR A 202 7.46 3.33 -3.77
C TYR A 202 8.74 4.10 -4.14
N ASP A 203 8.90 5.31 -3.60
CA ASP A 203 10.08 6.15 -3.85
C ASP A 203 11.36 5.50 -3.31
N CYS A 204 11.32 4.83 -2.15
CA CYS A 204 12.46 4.07 -1.62
C CYS A 204 12.90 2.96 -2.58
N ALA A 205 11.95 2.23 -3.18
CA ALA A 205 12.29 1.18 -4.15
C ALA A 205 12.97 1.73 -5.41
N ILE A 206 12.48 2.87 -5.91
CA ILE A 206 13.08 3.55 -7.06
C ILE A 206 14.48 4.03 -6.73
N ALA A 207 14.64 4.68 -5.57
CA ALA A 207 15.93 5.21 -5.13
C ALA A 207 16.97 4.10 -4.96
N ASP A 208 16.58 2.95 -4.35
CA ASP A 208 17.46 1.80 -4.18
C ASP A 208 17.88 1.21 -5.54
N TYR A 209 16.92 0.99 -6.43
CA TYR A 209 17.21 0.52 -7.78
C TYR A 209 18.19 1.44 -8.53
N LEU A 210 17.93 2.75 -8.54
CA LEU A 210 18.79 3.72 -9.22
C LEU A 210 20.18 3.81 -8.58
N THR A 211 20.28 3.69 -7.26
CA THR A 211 21.56 3.65 -6.56
C THR A 211 22.40 2.46 -7.02
N LYS A 212 21.79 1.26 -7.11
CA LYS A 212 22.45 0.06 -7.65
C LYS A 212 22.88 0.25 -9.11
N GLN A 213 22.05 0.92 -9.93
CA GLN A 213 22.39 1.22 -11.33
C GLN A 213 23.57 2.21 -11.49
N VAL A 214 23.73 3.14 -10.56
CA VAL A 214 24.82 4.13 -10.56
C VAL A 214 26.12 3.54 -10.03
N ASN A 215 26.05 2.80 -8.93
CA ASN A 215 27.22 2.23 -8.27
C ASN A 215 27.80 1.00 -9.00
N GLY A 216 26.98 0.30 -9.81
CA GLY A 216 27.35 -0.96 -10.45
C GLY A 216 27.77 -2.00 -9.40
N ASP A 217 28.80 -2.78 -9.72
CA ASP A 217 29.37 -3.80 -8.82
C ASP A 217 30.33 -3.20 -7.75
N ASN A 218 30.43 -1.88 -7.68
CA ASN A 218 31.23 -1.24 -6.64
C ASN A 218 30.50 -1.34 -5.31
N ASP A 219 31.12 -2.00 -4.33
CA ASP A 219 30.63 -2.14 -2.96
C ASP A 219 30.82 -0.83 -2.17
N THR A 220 30.24 0.26 -2.67
CA THR A 220 30.27 1.56 -2.02
C THR A 220 29.00 1.81 -1.26
N LEU A 221 29.12 2.15 0.02
CA LEU A 221 27.98 2.56 0.82
C LEU A 221 27.45 3.90 0.30
N PRO A 222 26.12 4.05 0.12
CA PRO A 222 25.55 5.30 -0.34
C PRO A 222 25.58 6.38 0.74
N ASP A 223 25.69 7.66 0.34
CA ASP A 223 25.62 8.81 1.25
C ASP A 223 24.28 8.89 2.01
N ILE A 224 23.21 8.45 1.38
CA ILE A 224 21.88 8.37 1.97
C ILE A 224 21.37 6.96 1.77
N TYR A 225 21.08 6.27 2.88
CA TYR A 225 20.49 4.95 2.86
C TYR A 225 19.03 5.00 3.32
N SER A 226 18.11 4.64 2.43
CA SER A 226 16.68 4.58 2.72
C SER A 226 16.26 3.13 3.00
N MET A 227 15.54 2.93 4.10
CA MET A 227 14.97 1.62 4.45
C MET A 227 13.46 1.74 4.67
N ALA A 228 12.73 0.75 4.20
CA ALA A 228 11.31 0.67 4.41
C ALA A 228 10.89 -0.76 4.76
N TYR A 229 10.28 -0.94 5.92
CA TYR A 229 9.86 -2.24 6.42
C TYR A 229 8.35 -2.29 6.63
N VAL A 230 7.75 -3.45 6.32
CA VAL A 230 6.32 -3.71 6.55
C VAL A 230 6.16 -4.54 7.82
N LYS A 231 5.29 -4.09 8.72
CA LYS A 231 5.00 -4.82 9.95
C LYS A 231 4.26 -6.11 9.64
N LEU A 232 4.80 -7.24 10.11
CA LEU A 232 4.17 -8.56 10.02
C LEU A 232 3.23 -8.80 11.21
N GLN A 233 3.70 -8.52 12.43
CA GLN A 233 2.92 -8.74 13.64
C GLN A 233 3.45 -7.92 14.82
N ASP A 234 2.58 -7.70 15.81
CA ASP A 234 3.00 -7.27 17.13
C ASP A 234 3.54 -8.48 17.91
N LEU A 235 4.57 -8.26 18.73
CA LEU A 235 5.15 -9.31 19.55
C LEU A 235 4.61 -9.21 21.00
N ARG A 236 4.61 -10.34 21.72
CA ARG A 236 4.17 -10.37 23.11
C ARG A 236 4.90 -9.34 23.97
N TYR A 237 6.21 -9.22 23.78
CA TYR A 237 7.10 -8.28 24.45
C TYR A 237 8.44 -8.20 23.67
N GLY A 238 9.27 -7.23 24.00
CA GLY A 238 10.60 -7.06 23.42
C GLY A 238 11.65 -7.97 24.04
N GLU A 239 12.87 -7.50 24.19
CA GLU A 239 13.92 -8.21 24.91
C GLU A 239 13.51 -8.46 26.37
N ASN A 240 12.88 -7.47 26.99
CA ASN A 240 12.36 -7.55 28.37
C ASN A 240 10.83 -7.48 28.39
N PRO A 241 10.15 -8.09 29.39
CA PRO A 241 8.69 -8.21 29.43
C PRO A 241 7.91 -6.90 29.43
N HIS A 242 8.51 -5.79 29.85
CA HIS A 242 7.88 -4.48 29.88
C HIS A 242 8.00 -3.69 28.58
N GLN A 243 8.81 -4.17 27.63
CA GLN A 243 9.04 -3.51 26.33
C GLN A 243 7.99 -3.94 25.31
N LYS A 244 7.51 -2.98 24.53
CA LYS A 244 6.73 -3.27 23.31
C LYS A 244 7.67 -3.59 22.16
N ALA A 245 7.28 -4.56 21.32
CA ALA A 245 8.02 -4.91 20.13
C ALA A 245 7.08 -5.30 18.99
N ALA A 246 7.57 -5.19 17.77
CA ALA A 246 6.89 -5.66 16.58
C ALA A 246 7.90 -6.27 15.61
N PHE A 247 7.46 -7.24 14.85
CA PHE A 247 8.25 -7.87 13.81
C PHE A 247 7.95 -7.23 12.46
N TYR A 248 8.99 -6.75 11.80
CA TYR A 248 8.93 -6.14 10.49
C TYR A 248 9.71 -6.97 9.48
N LYS A 249 9.30 -6.90 8.24
CA LYS A 249 10.00 -7.55 7.13
C LYS A 249 10.32 -6.52 6.04
N ASP A 250 11.47 -6.70 5.40
CA ASP A 250 11.75 -6.07 4.12
C ASP A 250 10.72 -6.59 3.10
N PRO A 251 10.01 -5.71 2.36
CA PRO A 251 9.07 -6.13 1.33
C PRO A 251 9.66 -7.08 0.27
N GLU A 252 10.96 -6.98 0.04
CA GLU A 252 11.69 -7.79 -0.95
C GLU A 252 12.26 -9.11 -0.40
N ALA A 253 12.24 -9.29 0.93
CA ALA A 253 12.77 -10.51 1.54
C ALA A 253 11.93 -11.74 1.14
N THR A 254 12.60 -12.72 0.53
CA THR A 254 11.99 -13.98 0.08
C THR A 254 12.37 -15.18 0.96
N GLY A 255 13.29 -15.00 1.91
CA GLY A 255 13.82 -16.04 2.78
C GLY A 255 13.90 -15.63 4.25
N GLY A 256 14.54 -16.47 5.07
CA GLY A 256 14.72 -16.28 6.50
C GLY A 256 13.43 -16.41 7.32
N ILE A 257 13.51 -16.11 8.60
CA ILE A 257 12.34 -16.18 9.50
C ILE A 257 11.27 -15.16 9.14
N ALA A 258 11.63 -14.04 8.50
CA ALA A 258 10.68 -13.05 8.03
C ALA A 258 9.74 -13.55 6.92
N ALA A 259 10.10 -14.61 6.21
CA ALA A 259 9.27 -15.27 5.21
C ALA A 259 8.57 -16.54 5.75
N ALA A 260 8.89 -16.96 6.97
CA ALA A 260 8.35 -18.18 7.57
C ALA A 260 6.87 -18.02 7.93
N LYS A 261 6.13 -19.13 7.85
CA LYS A 261 4.74 -19.23 8.31
C LYS A 261 4.66 -19.98 9.62
N GLN A 262 4.20 -19.33 10.67
CA GLN A 262 3.90 -20.01 11.93
C GLN A 262 2.67 -20.91 11.74
N LEU A 263 2.82 -22.20 11.97
CA LEU A 263 1.75 -23.19 11.78
C LEU A 263 0.89 -23.37 13.05
N HIS A 264 1.49 -23.23 14.23
CA HIS A 264 0.81 -23.36 15.52
C HIS A 264 1.66 -22.75 16.64
N GLY A 265 1.14 -22.73 17.85
CA GLY A 265 1.83 -22.27 19.06
C GLY A 265 1.40 -20.87 19.48
N LYS A 266 2.06 -20.35 20.51
CA LYS A 266 1.79 -19.03 21.08
C LYS A 266 2.37 -17.93 20.19
N GLU A 267 1.86 -16.71 20.35
CA GLU A 267 2.51 -15.51 19.76
C GLU A 267 3.98 -15.46 20.16
N LEU A 268 4.82 -15.12 19.17
CA LEU A 268 6.26 -15.07 19.38
C LEU A 268 6.66 -13.85 20.21
N SER A 269 7.76 -13.99 20.96
CA SER A 269 8.47 -12.87 21.56
C SER A 269 9.68 -12.50 20.70
N TYR A 270 10.29 -11.35 20.99
CA TYR A 270 11.57 -10.94 20.40
C TYR A 270 12.61 -12.05 20.49
N ASN A 271 12.83 -12.60 21.70
CA ASN A 271 13.84 -13.64 21.93
C ASN A 271 13.57 -14.92 21.10
N ASN A 272 12.30 -15.30 20.90
CA ASN A 272 11.97 -16.45 20.04
C ASN A 272 12.40 -16.23 18.58
N ILE A 273 12.18 -15.03 18.05
CA ILE A 273 12.54 -14.69 16.66
C ILE A 273 14.06 -14.70 16.49
N VAL A 274 14.80 -14.09 17.42
CA VAL A 274 16.27 -14.01 17.37
C VAL A 274 16.90 -15.40 17.50
N ASP A 275 16.36 -16.26 18.39
CA ASP A 275 16.83 -17.65 18.53
C ASP A 275 16.50 -18.48 17.28
N MET A 276 15.31 -18.30 16.67
CA MET A 276 14.94 -18.99 15.44
C MET A 276 15.81 -18.58 14.25
N GLU A 277 16.11 -17.27 14.12
CA GLU A 277 17.02 -16.79 13.05
C GLU A 277 18.41 -17.38 13.20
N ALA A 278 18.98 -17.35 14.41
CA ALA A 278 20.29 -17.95 14.69
C ALA A 278 20.33 -19.46 14.39
N ALA A 279 19.25 -20.18 14.74
CA ALA A 279 19.15 -21.63 14.43
C ALA A 279 19.00 -21.88 12.92
N TRP A 280 18.21 -21.07 12.25
CA TRP A 280 17.95 -21.18 10.82
C TRP A 280 19.20 -20.89 9.98
N ASP A 281 19.89 -19.78 10.26
CA ASP A 281 21.10 -19.38 9.56
C ASP A 281 22.17 -20.46 9.64
N LEU A 282 22.40 -20.99 10.85
CA LEU A 282 23.38 -22.05 11.03
C LEU A 282 22.93 -23.37 10.36
N ALA A 283 21.64 -23.72 10.38
CA ALA A 283 21.15 -24.91 9.71
C ALA A 283 21.28 -24.84 8.19
N CYS A 284 21.18 -23.65 7.61
CA CYS A 284 21.31 -23.40 6.17
C CYS A 284 22.73 -23.59 5.62
N GLU A 285 23.76 -23.67 6.48
CA GLU A 285 25.11 -24.01 6.07
C GLU A 285 25.21 -25.43 5.47
N TRP A 286 24.27 -26.31 5.83
CA TRP A 286 24.24 -27.70 5.35
C TRP A 286 23.02 -27.94 4.43
N LYS A 287 23.19 -27.68 3.14
CA LYS A 287 22.10 -27.76 2.16
C LYS A 287 21.78 -29.18 1.68
N ASP A 288 22.78 -30.08 1.73
CA ASP A 288 22.72 -31.35 1.03
C ASP A 288 22.48 -32.56 1.95
N GLN A 289 22.34 -32.35 3.25
CA GLN A 289 22.15 -33.43 4.23
C GLN A 289 21.31 -32.95 5.43
N PRO A 290 20.60 -33.87 6.10
CA PRO A 290 19.84 -33.57 7.27
C PRO A 290 20.73 -32.95 8.39
N ALA A 291 20.37 -31.77 8.84
CA ALA A 291 21.04 -31.05 9.92
C ALA A 291 20.05 -30.73 11.03
N CYS A 292 20.52 -30.64 12.25
CA CYS A 292 19.77 -30.12 13.39
C CYS A 292 20.63 -29.13 14.16
N VAL A 293 20.02 -27.99 14.49
CA VAL A 293 20.63 -26.95 15.33
C VAL A 293 19.70 -26.68 16.49
N ILE A 294 20.20 -26.77 17.72
CA ILE A 294 19.52 -26.42 18.97
C ILE A 294 20.21 -25.18 19.53
N VAL A 295 19.42 -24.11 19.71
CA VAL A 295 19.93 -22.80 20.12
C VAL A 295 19.36 -22.40 21.48
N LYS A 296 20.21 -21.76 22.27
CA LYS A 296 19.84 -21.10 23.51
C LYS A 296 20.54 -19.75 23.57
N HIS A 297 19.77 -18.66 23.71
CA HIS A 297 20.31 -17.30 23.73
C HIS A 297 21.21 -17.01 22.53
N THR A 298 20.72 -17.31 21.33
CA THR A 298 21.39 -17.14 20.03
C THR A 298 22.66 -17.98 19.80
N ASN A 299 23.05 -18.80 20.75
CA ASN A 299 24.24 -19.64 20.61
C ASN A 299 23.83 -21.11 20.47
N PRO A 300 24.46 -21.89 19.59
CA PRO A 300 24.19 -23.30 19.45
C PRO A 300 24.71 -24.04 20.68
N CYS A 301 23.82 -24.76 21.36
CA CYS A 301 24.18 -25.72 22.42
C CYS A 301 24.28 -27.14 21.87
N GLY A 302 23.70 -27.41 20.71
CA GLY A 302 23.84 -28.69 20.00
C GLY A 302 23.70 -28.51 18.50
N THR A 303 24.66 -29.03 17.73
CA THR A 303 24.61 -29.00 16.26
C THR A 303 25.11 -30.32 15.73
N ALA A 304 24.34 -30.96 14.87
CA ALA A 304 24.74 -32.25 14.29
C ALA A 304 24.13 -32.49 12.92
N LEU A 305 24.83 -33.36 12.17
CA LEU A 305 24.37 -33.94 10.92
C LEU A 305 23.97 -35.38 11.14
N GLY A 306 23.03 -35.87 10.32
CA GLY A 306 22.58 -37.24 10.36
C GLY A 306 22.18 -37.78 8.97
N SER A 307 21.96 -39.07 8.85
CA SER A 307 21.36 -39.68 7.67
C SER A 307 19.84 -39.37 7.57
N THR A 308 19.22 -39.01 8.69
CA THR A 308 17.83 -38.60 8.83
C THR A 308 17.73 -37.40 9.75
N ALA A 309 16.62 -36.65 9.65
CA ALA A 309 16.36 -35.54 10.56
C ALA A 309 16.29 -35.99 12.04
N LEU A 310 15.75 -37.18 12.32
CA LEU A 310 15.68 -37.74 13.66
C LEU A 310 17.08 -38.03 14.21
N GLU A 311 17.97 -38.62 13.40
CA GLU A 311 19.35 -38.89 13.81
C GLU A 311 20.11 -37.58 14.08
N ALA A 312 19.97 -36.58 13.20
CA ALA A 312 20.57 -35.26 13.39
C ALA A 312 20.09 -34.63 14.71
N PHE A 313 18.78 -34.69 14.96
CA PHE A 313 18.21 -34.19 16.21
C PHE A 313 18.76 -34.91 17.45
N GLN A 314 18.80 -36.25 17.44
CA GLN A 314 19.27 -37.02 18.60
C GLN A 314 20.74 -36.69 18.91
N ARG A 315 21.59 -36.58 17.89
CA ARG A 315 23.00 -36.21 18.07
C ARG A 315 23.18 -34.80 18.58
N ALA A 316 22.40 -33.87 18.06
CA ALA A 316 22.44 -32.47 18.52
C ALA A 316 21.96 -32.35 19.97
N PHE A 317 20.90 -33.09 20.34
CA PHE A 317 20.38 -33.12 21.72
C PHE A 317 21.40 -33.75 22.69
N ASP A 318 22.07 -34.85 22.31
CA ASP A 318 23.04 -35.53 23.13
C ASP A 318 24.31 -34.70 23.37
N ALA A 319 24.59 -33.70 22.53
CA ALA A 319 25.74 -32.80 22.68
C ALA A 319 25.63 -31.95 23.96
N ASP A 320 24.45 -31.44 24.30
CA ASP A 320 24.15 -30.75 25.57
C ASP A 320 22.69 -30.88 25.94
N SER A 321 22.27 -32.04 26.42
CA SER A 321 20.90 -32.34 26.82
C SER A 321 20.37 -31.55 28.01
N LYS A 322 21.24 -30.81 28.72
CA LYS A 322 20.84 -29.95 29.85
C LYS A 322 20.43 -28.56 29.37
N SER A 323 20.96 -28.10 28.26
CA SER A 323 20.65 -26.78 27.68
C SER A 323 19.56 -26.86 26.61
N ALA A 324 19.41 -28.04 25.99
CA ALA A 324 18.45 -28.31 24.93
C ALA A 324 16.98 -28.29 25.38
#